data_e141361dca42538f9470eb3675827248
#
_entry.id   e141361dca42538f9470eb3675827248
#
_cell.length_a   1.000
_cell.length_b   1.000
_cell.length_c   1.000
_cell.angle_alpha   90.00
_cell.angle_beta   90.00
_cell.angle_gamma   90.00
#
_symmetry.space_group_name_H-M   'P 1'
#
loop_
_entity.id
_entity.type
_entity.pdbx_description
1 polymer ?
#
loop_
_entity_poly.entity_id
_entity_poly.type
_entity_poly.pdbx_seq_one_letter_code
_entity_poly.pdbx_strand_id
1 'polypeptide(L)'
;MKLAIVYYLESGNTKLAAEYVAEGMKKSGAEVGLFALDQIDEAFVAEAKAVVFGAPTFYADTCWQLKKFFDETKLPLAGKIGAAFGTAGYLQGGCEVALQNNIVRMLCKGMLVYSGGCALGDPMTHLGAIALGGHVEEQKAQFVALGERVAEQAARL
;
A
#
# COMPACT_ATOMS: atom_id res chain seq x y z
N MET A 1 -16.07 -3.04 9.02
CA MET A 1 -14.62 -2.86 9.22
C MET A 1 -14.13 -1.81 8.23
N LYS A 2 -13.34 -0.81 8.70
CA LYS A 2 -12.73 0.20 7.84
C LYS A 2 -11.31 -0.22 7.45
N LEU A 3 -10.95 -0.02 6.18
CA LEU A 3 -9.61 -0.22 5.62
C LEU A 3 -9.22 1.02 4.84
N ALA A 4 -7.98 1.47 4.94
CA ALA A 4 -7.50 2.67 4.29
C ALA A 4 -6.37 2.37 3.29
N ILE A 5 -6.33 3.14 2.23
CA ILE A 5 -5.22 3.19 1.29
C ILE A 5 -4.76 4.64 1.21
N VAL A 6 -3.48 4.87 1.45
CA VAL A 6 -2.85 6.20 1.34
C VAL A 6 -1.79 6.12 0.25
N TYR A 7 -1.88 6.98 -0.75
CA TYR A 7 -0.97 6.94 -1.88
C TYR A 7 -0.49 8.33 -2.30
N TYR A 8 0.72 8.40 -2.83
CA TYR A 8 1.20 9.62 -3.47
C TYR A 8 0.83 9.64 -4.94
N LEU A 9 0.19 10.73 -5.36
CA LEU A 9 -0.24 10.94 -6.75
C LEU A 9 0.82 11.76 -7.49
N GLU A 10 1.42 11.16 -8.53
CA GLU A 10 2.31 11.85 -9.48
C GLU A 10 1.72 11.78 -10.89
N SER A 11 1.83 10.65 -11.55
CA SER A 11 1.45 10.46 -12.96
C SER A 11 0.14 9.68 -13.18
N GLY A 12 -0.57 9.31 -12.11
CA GLY A 12 -1.79 8.49 -12.19
C GLY A 12 -1.56 6.98 -12.06
N ASN A 13 -0.37 6.46 -12.33
CA ASN A 13 -0.07 5.02 -12.22
C ASN A 13 -0.28 4.50 -10.79
N THR A 14 0.22 5.21 -9.79
CA THR A 14 0.07 4.83 -8.38
C THR A 14 -1.40 4.90 -7.95
N LYS A 15 -2.18 5.86 -8.46
CA LYS A 15 -3.62 5.95 -8.20
C LYS A 15 -4.36 4.73 -8.77
N LEU A 16 -4.09 4.36 -10.02
CA LEU A 16 -4.70 3.18 -10.65
C LEU A 16 -4.38 1.90 -9.86
N ALA A 17 -3.13 1.73 -9.44
CA ALA A 17 -2.72 0.62 -8.58
C ALA A 17 -3.49 0.63 -7.24
N ALA A 18 -3.66 1.81 -6.62
CA ALA A 18 -4.43 1.98 -5.39
C ALA A 18 -5.92 1.62 -5.57
N GLU A 19 -6.52 1.96 -6.72
CA GLU A 19 -7.88 1.58 -7.06
C GLU A 19 -8.05 0.05 -7.16
N TYR A 20 -7.05 -0.66 -7.70
CA TYR A 20 -7.06 -2.14 -7.74
C TYR A 20 -6.89 -2.77 -6.35
N VAL A 21 -6.06 -2.20 -5.48
CA VAL A 21 -5.98 -2.64 -4.08
C VAL A 21 -7.33 -2.45 -3.39
N ALA A 22 -7.99 -1.29 -3.62
CA ALA A 22 -9.31 -1.01 -3.08
C ALA A 22 -10.37 -1.99 -3.61
N GLU A 23 -10.31 -2.37 -4.88
CA GLU A 23 -11.19 -3.40 -5.46
C GLU A 23 -11.06 -4.73 -4.67
N GLY A 24 -9.84 -5.16 -4.40
CA GLY A 24 -9.58 -6.38 -3.62
C GLY A 24 -10.12 -6.27 -2.18
N MET A 25 -9.85 -5.16 -1.50
CA MET A 25 -10.35 -4.94 -0.14
C MET A 25 -11.88 -4.94 -0.04
N LYS A 26 -12.58 -4.35 -1.01
CA LYS A 26 -14.05 -4.26 -1.05
C LYS A 26 -14.74 -5.62 -1.15
N LYS A 27 -14.06 -6.66 -1.68
CA LYS A 27 -14.61 -8.02 -1.74
C LYS A 27 -14.90 -8.61 -0.36
N SER A 28 -14.22 -8.14 0.68
CA SER A 28 -14.50 -8.52 2.07
C SER A 28 -15.74 -7.87 2.68
N GLY A 29 -16.40 -6.97 1.96
CA GLY A 29 -17.50 -6.14 2.50
C GLY A 29 -17.03 -4.99 3.40
N ALA A 30 -15.72 -4.70 3.45
CA ALA A 30 -15.19 -3.59 4.22
C ALA A 30 -15.53 -2.23 3.61
N GLU A 31 -15.66 -1.23 4.45
CA GLU A 31 -15.66 0.19 4.06
C GLU A 31 -14.21 0.59 3.73
N VAL A 32 -13.95 0.98 2.49
CA VAL A 32 -12.59 1.26 2.02
C VAL A 32 -12.43 2.73 1.69
N GLY A 33 -11.53 3.40 2.40
CA GLY A 33 -11.08 4.76 2.13
C GLY A 33 -9.85 4.77 1.24
N LEU A 34 -9.89 5.62 0.21
CA LEU A 34 -8.80 5.79 -0.75
C LEU A 34 -8.39 7.26 -0.77
N PHE A 35 -7.20 7.56 -0.26
CA PHE A 35 -6.75 8.92 0.01
C PHE A 35 -5.44 9.24 -0.70
N ALA A 36 -5.43 10.33 -1.47
CA ALA A 36 -4.17 10.95 -1.85
C ALA A 36 -3.48 11.50 -0.60
N LEU A 37 -2.14 11.50 -0.59
CA LEU A 37 -1.33 11.82 0.58
C LEU A 37 -1.59 13.23 1.15
N ASP A 38 -2.02 14.16 0.32
CA ASP A 38 -2.38 15.54 0.68
C ASP A 38 -3.88 15.72 1.04
N GLN A 39 -4.68 14.65 0.98
CA GLN A 39 -6.13 14.66 1.20
C GLN A 39 -6.59 13.53 2.13
N ILE A 40 -5.77 13.19 3.13
CA ILE A 40 -6.08 12.10 4.05
C ILE A 40 -7.24 12.51 4.97
N ASP A 41 -8.28 11.67 5.05
CA ASP A 41 -9.24 11.71 6.14
C ASP A 41 -8.61 11.03 7.38
N GLU A 42 -8.07 11.85 8.26
CA GLU A 42 -7.38 11.38 9.47
C GLU A 42 -8.31 10.60 10.41
N ALA A 43 -9.57 10.99 10.52
CA ALA A 43 -10.56 10.30 11.33
C ALA A 43 -10.84 8.89 10.77
N PHE A 44 -10.99 8.77 9.45
CA PHE A 44 -11.16 7.48 8.80
C PHE A 44 -9.95 6.57 9.03
N VAL A 45 -8.73 7.10 8.81
CA VAL A 45 -7.48 6.33 8.99
C VAL A 45 -7.29 5.93 10.46
N ALA A 46 -7.67 6.80 11.40
CA ALA A 46 -7.60 6.47 12.84
C ALA A 46 -8.48 5.25 13.21
N GLU A 47 -9.65 5.10 12.58
CA GLU A 47 -10.55 3.98 12.81
C GLU A 47 -10.22 2.73 11.96
N ALA A 48 -9.42 2.86 10.92
CA ALA A 48 -9.09 1.75 10.02
C ALA A 48 -8.26 0.68 10.74
N LYS A 49 -8.56 -0.61 10.48
CA LYS A 49 -7.78 -1.74 10.97
C LYS A 49 -6.51 -2.00 10.15
N ALA A 50 -6.52 -1.61 8.89
CA ALA A 50 -5.36 -1.70 8.01
C ALA A 50 -5.15 -0.38 7.25
N VAL A 51 -3.89 -0.06 6.99
CA VAL A 51 -3.49 1.05 6.11
C VAL A 51 -2.46 0.55 5.11
N VAL A 52 -2.79 0.63 3.83
CA VAL A 52 -1.88 0.27 2.74
C VAL A 52 -1.30 1.54 2.14
N PHE A 53 0.02 1.56 1.99
CA PHE A 53 0.74 2.72 1.46
C PHE A 53 1.25 2.45 0.04
N GLY A 54 0.98 3.39 -0.87
CA GLY A 54 1.40 3.33 -2.26
C GLY A 54 2.23 4.53 -2.70
N ALA A 55 3.33 4.28 -3.40
CA ALA A 55 4.20 5.33 -3.89
C ALA A 55 4.89 4.97 -5.21
N PRO A 56 5.20 5.98 -6.06
CA PRO A 56 6.16 5.81 -7.13
C PRO A 56 7.56 5.64 -6.57
N THR A 57 8.44 5.04 -7.39
CA THR A 57 9.85 4.84 -7.07
C THR A 57 10.70 5.96 -7.67
N PHE A 58 11.51 6.60 -6.84
CA PHE A 58 12.50 7.60 -7.25
C PHE A 58 13.88 7.23 -6.72
N TYR A 59 14.86 7.04 -7.63
CA TYR A 59 16.25 6.73 -7.28
C TYR A 59 16.37 5.56 -6.27
N ALA A 60 15.66 4.47 -6.56
CA ALA A 60 15.62 3.26 -5.73
C ALA A 60 15.09 3.49 -4.30
N ASP A 61 14.28 4.54 -4.09
CA ASP A 61 13.60 4.81 -2.81
C ASP A 61 12.14 5.20 -3.08
N THR A 62 11.35 5.28 -2.02
CA THR A 62 10.02 5.89 -2.05
C THR A 62 10.13 7.40 -2.33
N CYS A 63 9.03 8.00 -2.75
CA CYS A 63 8.98 9.45 -2.90
C CYS A 63 9.18 10.16 -1.56
N TRP A 64 9.87 11.32 -1.58
CA TRP A 64 10.17 12.09 -0.37
C TRP A 64 8.90 12.54 0.36
N GLN A 65 7.79 12.73 -0.36
CA GLN A 65 6.51 13.12 0.22
C GLN A 65 5.96 12.05 1.18
N LEU A 66 6.03 10.76 0.78
CA LEU A 66 5.61 9.67 1.66
C LEU A 66 6.58 9.50 2.83
N LYS A 67 7.88 9.70 2.61
CA LYS A 67 8.85 9.72 3.71
C LYS A 67 8.53 10.83 4.70
N LYS A 68 8.27 12.04 4.23
CA LYS A 68 7.89 13.19 5.06
C LYS A 68 6.62 12.88 5.88
N PHE A 69 5.62 12.26 5.23
CA PHE A 69 4.42 11.82 5.95
C PHE A 69 4.76 10.91 7.12
N PHE A 70 5.60 9.89 6.94
CA PHE A 70 6.00 9.01 8.03
C PHE A 70 6.80 9.73 9.12
N ASP A 71 7.61 10.71 8.78
CA ASP A 71 8.39 11.50 9.74
C ASP A 71 7.48 12.37 10.63
N GLU A 72 6.43 12.97 10.06
CA GLU A 72 5.62 14.01 10.70
C GLU A 72 4.27 13.52 11.26
N THR A 73 3.71 12.42 10.71
CA THR A 73 2.35 11.98 11.07
C THR A 73 2.17 11.67 12.55
N LYS A 74 1.04 12.11 13.10
CA LYS A 74 0.55 11.80 14.45
C LYS A 74 -0.58 10.76 14.44
N LEU A 75 -0.91 10.21 13.28
CA LEU A 75 -1.95 9.18 13.15
C LEU A 75 -1.62 7.96 14.03
N PRO A 76 -2.62 7.35 14.67
CA PRO A 76 -2.43 6.16 15.51
C PRO A 76 -2.26 4.91 14.63
N LEU A 77 -1.08 4.72 14.07
CA LEU A 77 -0.77 3.61 13.16
C LEU A 77 -0.36 2.32 13.89
N ALA A 78 0.09 2.43 15.15
CA ALA A 78 0.55 1.28 15.92
C ALA A 78 -0.55 0.21 16.08
N GLY A 79 -0.17 -1.07 15.87
CA GLY A 79 -1.07 -2.21 15.97
C GLY A 79 -1.98 -2.45 14.75
N LYS A 80 -2.01 -1.54 13.78
CA LYS A 80 -2.75 -1.73 12.52
C LYS A 80 -1.96 -2.62 11.56
N ILE A 81 -2.66 -3.35 10.68
CA ILE A 81 -2.00 -4.01 9.54
C ILE A 81 -1.46 -2.93 8.60
N GLY A 82 -0.19 -3.06 8.23
CA GLY A 82 0.47 -2.23 7.22
C GLY A 82 0.85 -3.06 6.00
N ALA A 83 0.66 -2.53 4.81
CA ALA A 83 1.15 -3.13 3.58
C ALA A 83 1.64 -2.05 2.61
N ALA A 84 2.44 -2.45 1.63
CA ALA A 84 2.99 -1.54 0.65
C ALA A 84 2.74 -2.02 -0.78
N PHE A 85 2.58 -1.07 -1.69
CA PHE A 85 2.66 -1.29 -3.13
C PHE A 85 3.43 -0.15 -3.79
N GLY A 86 3.93 -0.40 -5.00
CA GLY A 86 4.72 0.59 -5.68
C GLY A 86 4.57 0.55 -7.21
N THR A 87 4.99 1.64 -7.83
CA THR A 87 5.17 1.73 -9.28
C THR A 87 6.58 2.22 -9.59
N ALA A 88 7.15 1.75 -10.69
CA ALA A 88 8.47 2.17 -11.16
C ALA A 88 8.44 2.45 -12.65
N GLY A 89 9.33 3.30 -13.16
CA GLY A 89 9.40 3.62 -14.57
C GLY A 89 10.01 2.51 -15.43
N TYR A 90 10.83 1.62 -14.83
CA TYR A 90 11.53 0.55 -15.53
C TYR A 90 11.98 -0.57 -14.57
N LEU A 91 12.32 -1.75 -15.10
CA LEU A 91 12.62 -2.96 -14.31
C LEU A 91 13.72 -2.78 -13.26
N GLN A 92 14.77 -2.05 -13.57
CA GLN A 92 15.89 -1.80 -12.65
C GLN A 92 15.71 -0.51 -11.84
N GLY A 93 14.47 -0.04 -11.68
CA GLY A 93 14.16 1.22 -10.97
C GLY A 93 14.36 1.16 -9.46
N GLY A 94 14.49 -0.04 -8.88
CA GLY A 94 14.64 -0.24 -7.44
C GLY A 94 13.32 -0.20 -6.66
N CYS A 95 12.22 -0.59 -7.28
CA CYS A 95 10.89 -0.56 -6.64
C CYS A 95 10.83 -1.46 -5.40
N GLU A 96 11.49 -2.60 -5.41
CA GLU A 96 11.61 -3.50 -4.27
C GLU A 96 12.32 -2.84 -3.08
N VAL A 97 13.35 -2.03 -3.35
CA VAL A 97 14.04 -1.24 -2.32
C VAL A 97 13.12 -0.17 -1.75
N ALA A 98 12.34 0.50 -2.61
CA ALA A 98 11.34 1.47 -2.17
C ALA A 98 10.26 0.83 -1.28
N LEU A 99 9.76 -0.37 -1.63
CA LEU A 99 8.83 -1.13 -0.79
C LEU A 99 9.47 -1.49 0.55
N GLN A 100 10.70 -2.00 0.55
CA GLN A 100 11.44 -2.36 1.76
C GLN A 100 11.58 -1.15 2.70
N ASN A 101 11.91 0.01 2.16
CA ASN A 101 12.02 1.24 2.93
C ASN A 101 10.66 1.66 3.54
N ASN A 102 9.55 1.51 2.81
CA ASN A 102 8.22 1.76 3.36
C ASN A 102 7.85 0.75 4.45
N ILE A 103 8.21 -0.52 4.29
CA ILE A 103 8.04 -1.57 5.32
C ILE A 103 8.78 -1.19 6.61
N VAL A 104 10.04 -0.77 6.50
CA VAL A 104 10.82 -0.33 7.68
C VAL A 104 10.15 0.85 8.37
N ARG A 105 9.64 1.83 7.63
CA ARG A 105 8.93 2.99 8.20
C ARG A 105 7.64 2.57 8.92
N MET A 106 6.87 1.65 8.35
CA MET A 106 5.67 1.10 9.00
C MET A 106 6.01 0.37 10.30
N LEU A 107 7.08 -0.45 10.30
CA LEU A 107 7.57 -1.12 11.51
C LEU A 107 7.99 -0.12 12.59
N CYS A 108 8.66 0.98 12.21
CA CYS A 108 9.02 2.06 13.15
C CYS A 108 7.79 2.76 13.74
N LYS A 109 6.66 2.77 13.04
CA LYS A 109 5.37 3.27 13.57
C LYS A 109 4.61 2.22 14.39
N GLY A 110 5.16 1.02 14.60
CA GLY A 110 4.54 -0.05 15.39
C GLY A 110 3.43 -0.80 14.64
N MET A 111 3.42 -0.73 13.30
CA MET A 111 2.44 -1.48 12.50
C MET A 111 2.82 -2.96 12.40
N LEU A 112 1.82 -3.81 12.20
CA LEU A 112 1.97 -5.23 11.88
C LEU A 112 2.07 -5.36 10.35
N VAL A 113 3.28 -5.42 9.82
CA VAL A 113 3.47 -5.40 8.36
C VAL A 113 3.15 -6.75 7.74
N TYR A 114 2.32 -6.71 6.68
CA TYR A 114 1.88 -7.86 5.92
C TYR A 114 2.00 -7.61 4.42
N SER A 115 2.82 -8.39 3.74
CA SER A 115 3.13 -8.18 2.32
C SER A 115 2.21 -8.94 1.34
N GLY A 116 1.30 -9.75 1.87
CA GLY A 116 0.54 -10.71 1.06
C GLY A 116 1.26 -12.04 0.87
N GLY A 117 2.59 -12.03 0.82
CA GLY A 117 3.44 -13.23 0.78
C GLY A 117 3.27 -14.14 -0.44
N CYS A 118 4.33 -14.85 -0.81
CA CYS A 118 4.29 -15.81 -1.92
C CYS A 118 3.71 -17.19 -1.53
N ALA A 119 3.66 -17.50 -0.24
CA ALA A 119 3.15 -18.78 0.26
C ALA A 119 1.64 -19.01 -0.02
N LEU A 120 0.90 -17.96 -0.37
CA LEU A 120 -0.52 -18.03 -0.72
C LEU A 120 -0.76 -18.32 -2.22
N GLY A 121 0.29 -18.59 -2.99
CA GLY A 121 0.20 -18.89 -4.41
C GLY A 121 0.06 -17.66 -5.32
N ASP A 122 -0.35 -17.88 -6.55
CA ASP A 122 -0.50 -16.82 -7.56
C ASP A 122 -1.67 -15.87 -7.26
N PRO A 123 -1.50 -14.59 -7.58
CA PRO A 123 -0.25 -13.97 -7.97
C PRO A 123 0.71 -13.85 -6.78
N MET A 124 1.98 -14.25 -7.00
CA MET A 124 3.00 -14.21 -5.95
C MET A 124 3.52 -12.80 -5.73
N THR A 125 3.56 -12.36 -4.48
CA THR A 125 4.19 -11.11 -4.05
C THR A 125 5.19 -11.41 -2.94
N HIS A 126 6.34 -10.71 -2.90
CA HIS A 126 7.29 -10.86 -1.79
C HIS A 126 7.13 -9.73 -0.76
N LEU A 127 7.39 -8.51 -1.17
CA LEU A 127 7.33 -7.33 -0.28
C LEU A 127 6.05 -6.50 -0.45
N GLY A 128 5.24 -6.83 -1.45
CA GLY A 128 4.04 -6.14 -1.86
C GLY A 128 3.86 -6.21 -3.37
N ALA A 129 2.85 -5.53 -3.91
CA ALA A 129 2.56 -5.49 -5.33
C ALA A 129 3.36 -4.37 -6.03
N ILE A 130 3.88 -4.67 -7.22
CA ILE A 130 4.67 -3.73 -8.02
C ILE A 130 4.18 -3.74 -9.47
N ALA A 131 4.11 -2.56 -10.11
CA ALA A 131 3.93 -2.46 -11.55
C ALA A 131 4.88 -1.43 -12.17
N LEU A 132 5.20 -1.65 -13.44
CA LEU A 132 5.86 -0.65 -14.27
C LEU A 132 4.84 0.39 -14.74
N GLY A 133 5.25 1.65 -14.79
CA GLY A 133 4.45 2.72 -15.34
C GLY A 133 4.05 2.43 -16.80
N GLY A 134 2.77 2.67 -17.13
CA GLY A 134 2.18 2.29 -18.41
C GLY A 134 1.75 0.82 -18.54
N HIS A 135 2.05 -0.04 -17.55
CA HIS A 135 1.70 -1.45 -17.53
C HIS A 135 0.96 -1.87 -16.25
N VAL A 136 0.40 -0.92 -15.53
CA VAL A 136 -0.30 -1.18 -14.25
C VAL A 136 -1.50 -2.11 -14.43
N GLU A 137 -2.22 -1.97 -15.54
CA GLU A 137 -3.39 -2.79 -15.88
C GLU A 137 -3.02 -4.27 -16.06
N GLU A 138 -1.86 -4.55 -16.67
CA GLU A 138 -1.36 -5.91 -16.88
C GLU A 138 -1.04 -6.60 -15.55
N GLN A 139 -0.74 -5.83 -14.51
CA GLN A 139 -0.40 -6.31 -13.18
C GLN A 139 -1.58 -6.21 -12.19
N LYS A 140 -2.79 -5.91 -12.66
CA LYS A 140 -4.00 -5.73 -11.84
C LYS A 140 -4.18 -6.85 -10.81
N ALA A 141 -3.97 -8.10 -11.21
CA ALA A 141 -4.19 -9.26 -10.35
C ALA A 141 -3.37 -9.21 -9.05
N GLN A 142 -2.13 -8.70 -9.08
CA GLN A 142 -1.28 -8.59 -7.89
C GLN A 142 -1.84 -7.58 -6.89
N PHE A 143 -2.34 -6.44 -7.38
CA PHE A 143 -2.89 -5.38 -6.51
C PHE A 143 -4.22 -5.82 -5.90
N VAL A 144 -5.09 -6.46 -6.68
CA VAL A 144 -6.35 -7.01 -6.18
C VAL A 144 -6.07 -8.07 -5.11
N ALA A 145 -5.17 -9.02 -5.37
CA ALA A 145 -4.80 -10.05 -4.40
C ALA A 145 -4.19 -9.46 -3.12
N LEU A 146 -3.35 -8.42 -3.24
CA LEU A 146 -2.83 -7.71 -2.06
C LEU A 146 -3.97 -7.15 -1.21
N GLY A 147 -4.95 -6.50 -1.84
CA GLY A 147 -6.11 -5.95 -1.16
C GLY A 147 -6.95 -7.02 -0.45
N GLU A 148 -7.24 -8.14 -1.10
CA GLU A 148 -7.96 -9.27 -0.52
C GLU A 148 -7.23 -9.84 0.70
N ARG A 149 -5.94 -10.14 0.54
CA ARG A 149 -5.11 -10.74 1.58
C ARG A 149 -4.95 -9.82 2.80
N VAL A 150 -4.79 -8.51 2.57
CA VAL A 150 -4.75 -7.51 3.66
C VAL A 150 -6.08 -7.45 4.41
N ALA A 151 -7.20 -7.45 3.69
CA ALA A 151 -8.52 -7.44 4.30
C ALA A 151 -8.78 -8.68 5.16
N GLU A 152 -8.37 -9.86 4.69
CA GLU A 152 -8.43 -11.12 5.45
C GLU A 152 -7.62 -11.05 6.75
N GLN A 153 -6.39 -10.50 6.71
CA GLN A 153 -5.59 -10.34 7.93
C GLN A 153 -6.20 -9.32 8.89
N ALA A 154 -6.69 -8.20 8.38
CA ALA A 154 -7.35 -7.18 9.19
C ALA A 154 -8.62 -7.69 9.88
N ALA A 155 -9.31 -8.66 9.28
CA ALA A 155 -10.50 -9.28 9.88
C ALA A 155 -10.17 -10.20 11.07
N ARG A 156 -8.90 -10.63 11.21
CA ARG A 156 -8.45 -11.50 12.32
C ARG A 156 -8.04 -10.71 13.57
N LEU A 157 -7.86 -9.38 13.45
CA LEU A 157 -7.63 -8.45 14.53
C LEU A 157 -8.97 -7.86 15.04
#